data_7dbdfe2996c98eec66a785455fa024e8
#
_entry.id   7dbdfe2996c98eec66a785455fa024e8
#
_cell.length_a   1.000
_cell.length_b   1.000
_cell.length_c   1.000
_cell.angle_alpha   90.00
_cell.angle_beta   90.00
_cell.angle_gamma   90.00
#
_symmetry.space_group_name_H-M   'P 1'
#
loop_
_entity.id
_entity.type
_entity.pdbx_description
1 polymer ?
#
loop_
_entity_poly.entity_id
_entity_poly.type
_entity_poly.pdbx_seq_one_letter_code
_entity_poly.pdbx_strand_id
1 'polypeptide(L)'
;MFKSYTSNDNLLLPPCLGDFIPQNDPVRVVHRIIEQINLEKLYRRYSPQGCSAYHPRMMLQILVYAYLRNIYSSRRIEEFCRNDIRFMWLTGNVTPDHNTINRFRSSRLKDVLKTIFATIVKFLVAEGFVSLDVACTDGTKMEADANRYTFVWGKSIHTRISRIAEQLEEIWQYAESVTKQELRDSAPITYQDITPEKVEKALCQIDDALNGVDADRKMKAKVRRVRKSWPEQLRKYESQGKILDGRNSYSKTDNDATFMRMKEDHMRNGQLKPGYNPQISTNRQFILNYTIHQCAGDTSTYPLHMDNFHSLYGRYP
;
A
#
# COMPACT_ATOMS: atom_id res chain seq x y z
N MET A 1 -45.17 -16.24 37.55
CA MET A 1 -45.51 -14.81 37.52
C MET A 1 -44.54 -14.11 36.61
N PHE A 2 -44.95 -13.50 35.49
CA PHE A 2 -44.10 -12.77 34.57
C PHE A 2 -44.01 -11.31 34.99
N LYS A 3 -42.87 -10.66 34.71
CA LYS A 3 -42.72 -9.21 34.88
C LYS A 3 -43.50 -8.51 33.78
N SER A 4 -44.22 -7.44 34.13
CA SER A 4 -44.87 -6.56 33.14
C SER A 4 -43.81 -5.87 32.29
N TYR A 5 -44.06 -5.68 30.99
CA TYR A 5 -43.27 -4.85 30.10
C TYR A 5 -44.17 -4.03 29.19
N THR A 6 -43.72 -2.83 28.86
CA THR A 6 -44.40 -1.94 27.93
C THR A 6 -43.38 -1.43 26.92
N SER A 7 -43.61 -1.65 25.63
CA SER A 7 -42.66 -1.31 24.58
C SER A 7 -42.60 0.19 24.27
N ASN A 8 -43.64 0.94 24.67
CA ASN A 8 -43.80 2.37 24.35
C ASN A 8 -43.98 3.21 25.63
N ASP A 9 -43.18 2.94 26.67
CA ASP A 9 -43.18 3.76 27.87
C ASP A 9 -42.61 5.16 27.59
N ASN A 10 -43.38 6.18 27.92
CA ASN A 10 -42.92 7.57 27.87
C ASN A 10 -42.14 7.89 29.14
N LEU A 11 -40.87 8.28 28.99
CA LEU A 11 -40.06 8.75 30.10
C LEU A 11 -40.46 10.18 30.46
N LEU A 12 -40.66 10.44 31.76
CA LEU A 12 -41.06 11.75 32.27
C LEU A 12 -40.03 12.85 32.05
N LEU A 13 -38.73 12.46 31.96
CA LEU A 13 -37.63 13.36 31.65
C LEU A 13 -36.86 12.81 30.43
N PRO A 14 -36.45 13.65 29.48
CA PRO A 14 -35.62 13.19 28.37
C PRO A 14 -34.26 12.72 28.92
N PRO A 15 -33.91 11.42 28.79
CA PRO A 15 -32.66 10.91 29.30
C PRO A 15 -31.47 11.40 28.48
N CYS A 16 -30.36 11.66 29.17
CA CYS A 16 -29.07 11.77 28.46
C CYS A 16 -28.67 10.39 27.95
N LEU A 17 -28.21 10.28 26.71
CA LEU A 17 -27.75 8.99 26.16
C LEU A 17 -26.66 8.34 27.04
N GLY A 18 -25.85 9.17 27.71
CA GLY A 18 -24.84 8.70 28.66
C GLY A 18 -25.40 7.94 29.86
N ASP A 19 -26.63 8.20 30.28
CA ASP A 19 -27.27 7.55 31.44
C ASP A 19 -27.56 6.07 31.18
N PHE A 20 -27.76 5.70 29.93
CA PHE A 20 -28.00 4.32 29.52
C PHE A 20 -26.71 3.50 29.31
N ILE A 21 -25.53 4.14 29.38
CA ILE A 21 -24.24 3.49 29.16
C ILE A 21 -23.57 3.24 30.51
N PRO A 22 -23.22 1.99 30.84
CA PRO A 22 -22.52 1.67 32.08
C PRO A 22 -21.20 2.47 32.25
N GLN A 23 -20.82 2.79 33.50
CA GLN A 23 -19.63 3.59 33.78
C GLN A 23 -18.34 2.87 33.36
N ASN A 24 -18.31 1.55 33.36
CA ASN A 24 -17.20 0.70 32.97
C ASN A 24 -17.26 0.26 31.51
N ASP A 25 -18.16 0.83 30.69
CA ASP A 25 -18.24 0.49 29.27
C ASP A 25 -16.99 0.96 28.51
N PRO A 26 -16.38 0.12 27.64
CA PRO A 26 -15.21 0.49 26.84
C PRO A 26 -15.37 1.76 26.01
N VAL A 27 -16.59 2.12 25.59
CA VAL A 27 -16.84 3.35 24.84
C VAL A 27 -16.41 4.60 25.59
N ARG A 28 -16.56 4.61 26.93
CA ARG A 28 -16.13 5.74 27.77
C ARG A 28 -14.62 5.87 27.83
N VAL A 29 -13.91 4.74 27.81
CA VAL A 29 -12.43 4.72 27.74
C VAL A 29 -11.94 5.29 26.43
N VAL A 30 -12.53 4.82 25.30
CA VAL A 30 -12.22 5.34 23.97
C VAL A 30 -12.47 6.85 23.89
N HIS A 31 -13.62 7.31 24.36
CA HIS A 31 -13.94 8.73 24.39
C HIS A 31 -12.92 9.53 25.20
N ARG A 32 -12.62 9.12 26.43
CA ARG A 32 -11.66 9.81 27.33
C ARG A 32 -10.28 9.89 26.71
N ILE A 33 -9.74 8.81 26.16
CA ILE A 33 -8.41 8.80 25.54
C ILE A 33 -8.39 9.76 24.35
N ILE A 34 -9.37 9.71 23.46
CA ILE A 34 -9.38 10.53 22.24
C ILE A 34 -9.63 12.00 22.57
N GLU A 35 -10.34 12.33 23.66
CA GLU A 35 -10.48 13.72 24.10
C GLU A 35 -9.13 14.34 24.53
N GLN A 36 -8.22 13.56 25.07
CA GLN A 36 -6.89 14.04 25.51
C GLN A 36 -5.88 14.16 24.37
N ILE A 37 -6.14 13.56 23.21
CA ILE A 37 -5.20 13.61 22.08
C ILE A 37 -5.26 14.96 21.37
N ASN A 38 -4.08 15.54 21.10
CA ASN A 38 -3.97 16.70 20.24
C ASN A 38 -4.15 16.30 18.77
N LEU A 39 -5.24 16.74 18.16
CA LEU A 39 -5.61 16.46 16.77
C LEU A 39 -5.39 17.65 15.82
N GLU A 40 -4.59 18.65 16.19
CA GLU A 40 -4.39 19.84 15.37
C GLU A 40 -3.93 19.53 13.94
N LYS A 41 -3.00 18.56 13.77
CA LYS A 41 -2.57 18.10 12.43
C LYS A 41 -3.71 17.54 11.60
N LEU A 42 -4.70 16.90 12.23
CA LEU A 42 -5.89 16.39 11.56
C LEU A 42 -6.84 17.54 11.20
N TYR A 43 -7.03 18.51 12.10
CA TYR A 43 -7.89 19.67 11.84
C TYR A 43 -7.38 20.53 10.67
N ARG A 44 -6.08 20.71 10.54
CA ARG A 44 -5.47 21.47 9.42
C ARG A 44 -5.73 20.84 8.04
N ARG A 45 -6.21 19.61 7.96
CA ARG A 45 -6.60 18.95 6.70
C ARG A 45 -8.01 19.30 6.22
N TYR A 46 -8.73 20.10 6.99
CA TYR A 46 -10.06 20.56 6.63
C TYR A 46 -10.00 22.00 6.12
N SER A 47 -10.66 22.23 4.97
CA SER A 47 -10.81 23.58 4.44
C SER A 47 -11.81 24.35 5.28
N PRO A 48 -11.58 25.66 5.55
CA PRO A 48 -12.59 26.52 6.15
C PRO A 48 -13.73 26.86 5.18
N GLN A 49 -13.56 26.56 3.88
CA GLN A 49 -14.55 26.81 2.84
C GLN A 49 -15.29 25.52 2.46
N GLY A 50 -16.56 25.62 2.13
CA GLY A 50 -17.40 24.51 1.68
C GLY A 50 -18.46 24.11 2.71
N CYS A 51 -19.12 22.95 2.49
CA CYS A 51 -20.12 22.41 3.41
C CYS A 51 -19.50 22.02 4.75
N SER A 52 -20.25 22.18 5.84
CA SER A 52 -19.85 21.78 7.19
C SER A 52 -19.50 20.30 7.23
N ALA A 53 -18.28 19.98 7.64
CA ALA A 53 -17.82 18.61 7.80
C ALA A 53 -18.16 18.09 9.20
N TYR A 54 -18.35 16.77 9.31
CA TYR A 54 -18.40 16.12 10.61
C TYR A 54 -17.13 16.36 11.41
N HIS A 55 -17.27 16.52 12.73
CA HIS A 55 -16.15 16.82 13.59
C HIS A 55 -15.10 15.69 13.55
N PRO A 56 -13.80 15.98 13.24
CA PRO A 56 -12.79 14.94 13.03
C PRO A 56 -12.54 14.05 14.26
N ARG A 57 -12.65 14.61 15.47
CA ARG A 57 -12.53 13.86 16.72
C ARG A 57 -13.64 12.83 16.87
N MET A 58 -14.88 13.22 16.59
CA MET A 58 -16.03 12.31 16.58
C MET A 58 -15.81 11.19 15.56
N MET A 59 -15.39 11.51 14.34
CA MET A 59 -15.10 10.51 13.31
C MET A 59 -14.00 9.53 13.73
N LEU A 60 -12.99 10.00 14.47
CA LEU A 60 -11.93 9.14 15.01
C LEU A 60 -12.49 8.24 16.12
N GLN A 61 -13.31 8.78 17.04
CA GLN A 61 -13.92 8.02 18.14
C GLN A 61 -14.77 6.85 17.61
N ILE A 62 -15.63 7.09 16.61
CA ILE A 62 -16.47 6.02 16.05
C ILE A 62 -15.66 4.96 15.33
N LEU A 63 -14.58 5.32 14.63
CA LEU A 63 -13.70 4.35 13.97
C LEU A 63 -12.94 3.49 14.98
N VAL A 64 -12.33 4.10 15.99
CA VAL A 64 -11.59 3.37 17.02
C VAL A 64 -12.53 2.44 17.80
N TYR A 65 -13.72 2.93 18.19
CA TYR A 65 -14.69 2.11 18.89
C TYR A 65 -15.26 0.99 18.01
N ALA A 66 -15.52 1.26 16.74
CA ALA A 66 -15.95 0.23 15.79
C ALA A 66 -14.92 -0.89 15.65
N TYR A 67 -13.65 -0.55 15.54
CA TYR A 67 -12.57 -1.53 15.42
C TYR A 67 -12.37 -2.34 16.71
N LEU A 68 -12.51 -1.70 17.88
CA LEU A 68 -12.54 -2.40 19.16
C LEU A 68 -13.67 -3.44 19.23
N ARG A 69 -14.79 -3.17 18.55
CA ARG A 69 -15.95 -4.08 18.44
C ARG A 69 -15.87 -5.02 17.22
N ASN A 70 -14.73 -5.12 16.52
CA ASN A 70 -14.54 -5.90 15.28
C ASN A 70 -15.51 -5.51 14.15
N ILE A 71 -15.89 -4.23 14.08
CA ILE A 71 -16.77 -3.68 13.03
C ILE A 71 -15.89 -2.87 12.05
N TYR A 72 -15.58 -3.43 10.89
CA TYR A 72 -14.66 -2.82 9.91
C TYR A 72 -15.38 -2.19 8.70
N SER A 73 -16.60 -2.64 8.40
CA SER A 73 -17.39 -2.14 7.28
C SER A 73 -17.97 -0.76 7.57
N SER A 74 -17.72 0.23 6.71
CA SER A 74 -18.26 1.58 6.84
C SER A 74 -19.79 1.62 6.83
N ARG A 75 -20.46 0.72 6.08
CA ARG A 75 -21.91 0.60 6.05
C ARG A 75 -22.46 0.10 7.39
N ARG A 76 -21.78 -0.89 7.98
CA ARG A 76 -22.16 -1.35 9.32
C ARG A 76 -21.90 -0.28 10.39
N ILE A 77 -20.83 0.48 10.29
CA ILE A 77 -20.57 1.60 11.22
C ILE A 77 -21.68 2.64 11.12
N GLU A 78 -22.11 3.01 9.91
CA GLU A 78 -23.26 3.90 9.70
C GLU A 78 -24.54 3.33 10.35
N GLU A 79 -24.83 2.05 10.17
CA GLU A 79 -25.97 1.36 10.81
C GLU A 79 -25.89 1.42 12.33
N PHE A 80 -24.72 1.16 12.92
CA PHE A 80 -24.52 1.27 14.36
C PHE A 80 -24.67 2.70 14.88
N CYS A 81 -24.24 3.71 14.11
CA CYS A 81 -24.47 5.11 14.47
C CYS A 81 -25.96 5.48 14.53
N ARG A 82 -26.83 4.74 13.85
CA ARG A 82 -28.30 4.93 13.91
C ARG A 82 -28.97 4.13 15.02
N ASN A 83 -28.46 2.94 15.35
CA ASN A 83 -29.20 1.95 16.09
C ASN A 83 -28.56 1.52 17.44
N ASP A 84 -27.26 1.82 17.65
CA ASP A 84 -26.57 1.48 18.89
C ASP A 84 -26.33 2.73 19.74
N ILE A 85 -26.80 2.68 20.98
CA ILE A 85 -26.77 3.82 21.90
C ILE A 85 -25.35 4.33 22.18
N ARG A 86 -24.33 3.45 22.14
CA ARG A 86 -22.92 3.81 22.36
C ARG A 86 -22.38 4.65 21.20
N PHE A 87 -22.71 4.24 19.97
CA PHE A 87 -22.35 5.01 18.77
C PHE A 87 -23.15 6.32 18.70
N MET A 88 -24.44 6.30 19.03
CA MET A 88 -25.27 7.52 19.11
C MET A 88 -24.69 8.52 20.12
N TRP A 89 -24.22 8.03 21.27
CA TRP A 89 -23.57 8.87 22.28
C TRP A 89 -22.26 9.48 21.78
N LEU A 90 -21.38 8.70 21.10
CA LEU A 90 -20.13 9.20 20.52
C LEU A 90 -20.36 10.24 19.42
N THR A 91 -21.46 10.10 18.68
CA THR A 91 -21.78 11.00 17.55
C THR A 91 -22.65 12.20 17.96
N GLY A 92 -23.11 12.25 19.19
CA GLY A 92 -24.11 13.25 19.58
C GLY A 92 -25.40 13.13 18.77
N ASN A 93 -25.82 11.90 18.48
CA ASN A 93 -27.02 11.57 17.72
C ASN A 93 -26.96 11.96 16.22
N VAL A 94 -25.77 12.22 15.68
CA VAL A 94 -25.55 12.50 14.25
C VAL A 94 -25.09 11.22 13.55
N THR A 95 -25.57 10.98 12.34
CA THR A 95 -25.24 9.77 11.58
C THR A 95 -24.41 10.12 10.33
N PRO A 96 -23.08 9.97 10.38
CA PRO A 96 -22.26 10.11 9.19
C PRO A 96 -22.51 8.93 8.22
N ASP A 97 -22.65 9.24 6.95
CA ASP A 97 -22.83 8.22 5.91
C ASP A 97 -21.55 7.39 5.67
N HIS A 98 -21.72 6.18 5.14
CA HIS A 98 -20.61 5.24 4.91
C HIS A 98 -19.53 5.76 3.95
N ASN A 99 -19.88 6.62 2.98
CA ASN A 99 -18.90 7.22 2.07
C ASN A 99 -18.04 8.24 2.82
N THR A 100 -18.65 9.05 3.71
CA THR A 100 -17.93 9.98 4.56
C THR A 100 -16.99 9.27 5.52
N ILE A 101 -17.46 8.19 6.17
CA ILE A 101 -16.62 7.33 7.02
C ILE A 101 -15.45 6.75 6.23
N ASN A 102 -15.70 6.22 5.04
CA ASN A 102 -14.66 5.64 4.20
C ASN A 102 -13.64 6.69 3.73
N ARG A 103 -14.11 7.87 3.30
CA ARG A 103 -13.24 8.99 2.88
C ARG A 103 -12.39 9.50 4.05
N PHE A 104 -12.96 9.59 5.24
CA PHE A 104 -12.21 9.96 6.43
C PHE A 104 -11.08 8.97 6.71
N ARG A 105 -11.37 7.68 6.70
CA ARG A 105 -10.40 6.60 6.92
C ARG A 105 -9.30 6.59 5.86
N SER A 106 -9.65 6.63 4.58
CA SER A 106 -8.70 6.45 3.48
C SER A 106 -7.88 7.70 3.13
N SER A 107 -8.47 8.91 3.33
CA SER A 107 -7.83 10.15 2.90
C SER A 107 -7.38 11.01 4.07
N ARG A 108 -8.26 11.27 5.05
CA ARG A 108 -7.95 12.24 6.12
C ARG A 108 -6.99 11.68 7.16
N LEU A 109 -7.09 10.38 7.49
CA LEU A 109 -6.21 9.74 8.47
C LEU A 109 -4.87 9.27 7.89
N LYS A 110 -4.75 9.09 6.58
CA LYS A 110 -3.61 8.42 5.94
C LYS A 110 -2.24 8.87 6.50
N ASP A 111 -1.98 10.18 6.56
CA ASP A 111 -0.66 10.69 6.95
C ASP A 111 -0.55 11.08 8.44
N VAL A 112 -1.67 11.10 9.15
CA VAL A 112 -1.69 11.47 10.58
C VAL A 112 -1.86 10.27 11.51
N LEU A 113 -2.25 9.12 10.98
CA LEU A 113 -2.53 7.91 11.75
C LEU A 113 -1.33 7.48 12.60
N LYS A 114 -0.12 7.49 12.04
CA LYS A 114 1.11 7.15 12.78
C LYS A 114 1.37 8.14 13.94
N THR A 115 1.10 9.42 13.74
CA THR A 115 1.26 10.44 14.82
C THR A 115 0.23 10.21 15.93
N ILE A 116 -1.03 9.92 15.59
CA ILE A 116 -2.08 9.61 16.56
C ILE A 116 -1.71 8.34 17.34
N PHE A 117 -1.29 7.29 16.64
CA PHE A 117 -0.83 6.05 17.26
C PHE A 117 0.31 6.29 18.26
N ALA A 118 1.35 7.02 17.84
CA ALA A 118 2.48 7.35 18.71
C ALA A 118 2.03 8.17 19.95
N THR A 119 1.05 9.05 19.80
CA THR A 119 0.51 9.83 20.93
C THR A 119 -0.22 8.92 21.94
N ILE A 120 -0.98 7.95 21.45
CA ILE A 120 -1.65 6.94 22.30
C ILE A 120 -0.60 6.11 23.07
N VAL A 121 0.44 5.64 22.37
CA VAL A 121 1.51 4.88 23.02
C VAL A 121 2.25 5.72 24.08
N LYS A 122 2.56 6.99 23.79
CA LYS A 122 3.16 7.90 24.77
C LYS A 122 2.27 8.12 26.00
N PHE A 123 0.96 8.19 25.79
CA PHE A 123 0.00 8.22 26.89
C PHE A 123 0.09 6.94 27.75
N LEU A 124 0.10 5.76 27.14
CA LEU A 124 0.23 4.48 27.84
C LEU A 124 1.56 4.35 28.59
N VAL A 125 2.63 4.93 28.07
CA VAL A 125 3.93 5.00 28.77
C VAL A 125 3.85 5.90 29.99
N ALA A 126 3.24 7.07 29.85
CA ALA A 126 3.06 8.02 30.97
C ALA A 126 2.22 7.43 32.11
N GLU A 127 1.21 6.62 31.77
CA GLU A 127 0.36 5.90 32.74
C GLU A 127 1.02 4.59 33.27
N GLY A 128 2.23 4.24 32.82
CA GLY A 128 3.00 3.08 33.31
C GLY A 128 2.52 1.71 32.78
N PHE A 129 1.61 1.68 31.80
CA PHE A 129 1.12 0.43 31.20
C PHE A 129 2.18 -0.27 30.34
N VAL A 130 3.05 0.49 29.68
CA VAL A 130 4.12 0.00 28.79
C VAL A 130 5.44 0.72 29.03
N SER A 131 6.56 0.08 28.68
CA SER A 131 7.88 0.70 28.60
C SER A 131 8.38 0.73 27.17
N LEU A 132 9.18 1.74 26.84
CA LEU A 132 9.91 1.83 25.57
C LEU A 132 11.33 1.26 25.65
N ASP A 133 11.76 0.71 26.80
CA ASP A 133 13.13 0.22 27.00
C ASP A 133 13.35 -1.17 26.42
N VAL A 134 12.28 -1.93 26.22
CA VAL A 134 12.32 -3.28 25.65
C VAL A 134 11.16 -3.43 24.70
N ALA A 135 11.44 -3.90 23.49
CA ALA A 135 10.44 -4.22 22.50
C ALA A 135 10.72 -5.60 21.86
N CYS A 136 9.72 -6.46 21.88
CA CYS A 136 9.75 -7.73 21.14
C CYS A 136 9.20 -7.46 19.73
N THR A 137 10.03 -7.70 18.71
CA THR A 137 9.63 -7.48 17.31
C THR A 137 9.46 -8.82 16.59
N ASP A 138 8.33 -8.98 15.90
CA ASP A 138 8.08 -10.12 15.01
C ASP A 138 7.52 -9.62 13.69
N GLY A 139 7.92 -10.32 12.62
CA GLY A 139 7.40 -10.12 11.27
C GLY A 139 6.40 -11.21 10.90
N THR A 140 5.34 -10.83 10.23
CA THR A 140 4.39 -11.80 9.65
C THR A 140 4.19 -11.50 8.17
N LYS A 141 3.61 -12.46 7.43
CA LYS A 141 3.31 -12.27 6.00
C LYS A 141 1.81 -12.27 5.81
N MET A 142 1.30 -11.18 5.24
CA MET A 142 -0.11 -11.01 4.92
C MET A 142 -0.32 -11.18 3.42
N GLU A 143 -1.23 -12.06 3.03
CA GLU A 143 -1.65 -12.20 1.65
C GLU A 143 -2.44 -10.95 1.22
N ALA A 144 -2.09 -10.40 0.05
CA ALA A 144 -2.84 -9.31 -0.56
C ALA A 144 -4.09 -9.85 -1.26
N ASP A 145 -5.15 -9.05 -1.29
CA ASP A 145 -6.34 -9.33 -2.10
C ASP A 145 -6.04 -9.03 -3.58
N ALA A 146 -5.20 -9.88 -4.17
CA ALA A 146 -4.67 -9.72 -5.52
C ALA A 146 -4.62 -11.05 -6.27
N ASN A 147 -4.73 -10.97 -7.60
CA ASN A 147 -4.70 -12.17 -8.44
C ASN A 147 -3.31 -12.86 -8.37
N ARG A 148 -3.29 -14.11 -7.95
CA ARG A 148 -2.07 -14.95 -7.80
C ARG A 148 -1.38 -15.28 -9.12
N TYR A 149 -2.08 -15.20 -10.24
CA TYR A 149 -1.59 -15.63 -11.56
C TYR A 149 -1.16 -14.47 -12.45
N THR A 150 -1.39 -13.23 -12.05
CA THR A 150 -0.98 -12.05 -12.79
C THR A 150 0.20 -11.35 -12.09
N PHE A 151 1.39 -11.67 -12.56
CA PHE A 151 2.65 -11.19 -11.95
C PHE A 151 3.62 -10.66 -12.99
N VAL A 152 4.57 -9.88 -12.52
CA VAL A 152 5.74 -9.42 -13.28
C VAL A 152 6.99 -9.73 -12.46
N TRP A 153 7.94 -10.43 -13.08
CA TRP A 153 9.24 -10.75 -12.49
C TRP A 153 10.32 -9.86 -13.06
N GLY A 154 11.14 -9.24 -12.21
CA GLY A 154 12.25 -8.40 -12.60
C GLY A 154 13.24 -9.18 -13.49
N LYS A 155 13.60 -10.41 -13.12
CA LYS A 155 14.47 -11.27 -13.93
C LYS A 155 13.95 -11.49 -15.36
N SER A 156 12.63 -11.63 -15.53
CA SER A 156 12.02 -11.79 -16.86
C SER A 156 12.14 -10.53 -17.71
N ILE A 157 12.05 -9.35 -17.11
CA ILE A 157 12.25 -8.07 -17.81
C ILE A 157 13.71 -7.98 -18.27
N HIS A 158 14.67 -8.22 -17.39
CA HIS A 158 16.09 -8.21 -17.73
C HIS A 158 16.40 -9.17 -18.87
N THR A 159 15.96 -10.43 -18.79
CA THR A 159 16.19 -11.42 -19.85
C THR A 159 15.59 -10.98 -21.20
N ARG A 160 14.41 -10.34 -21.19
CA ARG A 160 13.77 -9.86 -22.43
C ARG A 160 14.50 -8.67 -23.03
N ILE A 161 14.96 -7.75 -22.22
CA ILE A 161 15.77 -6.60 -22.67
C ILE A 161 17.10 -7.09 -23.24
N SER A 162 17.80 -8.02 -22.58
CA SER A 162 19.03 -8.63 -23.09
C SER A 162 18.84 -9.29 -24.46
N ARG A 163 17.73 -10.03 -24.63
CA ARG A 163 17.40 -10.65 -25.94
C ARG A 163 17.15 -9.61 -27.04
N ILE A 164 16.53 -8.48 -26.72
CA ILE A 164 16.36 -7.39 -27.68
C ILE A 164 17.72 -6.82 -28.08
N ALA A 165 18.63 -6.61 -27.12
CA ALA A 165 19.98 -6.13 -27.37
C ALA A 165 20.76 -7.08 -28.26
N GLU A 166 20.77 -8.39 -27.94
CA GLU A 166 21.46 -9.42 -28.73
C GLU A 166 20.90 -9.49 -30.16
N GLN A 167 19.58 -9.50 -30.30
CA GLN A 167 18.98 -9.55 -31.64
C GLN A 167 19.17 -8.26 -32.44
N LEU A 168 19.24 -7.11 -31.80
CA LEU A 168 19.58 -5.85 -32.45
C LEU A 168 21.03 -5.88 -32.98
N GLU A 169 21.92 -6.42 -32.16
CA GLU A 169 23.34 -6.60 -32.57
C GLU A 169 23.47 -7.54 -33.77
N GLU A 170 22.77 -8.68 -33.77
CA GLU A 170 22.74 -9.61 -34.91
C GLU A 170 22.24 -8.94 -36.22
N ILE A 171 21.15 -8.15 -36.10
CA ILE A 171 20.60 -7.44 -37.26
C ILE A 171 21.54 -6.37 -37.74
N TRP A 172 22.25 -5.70 -36.84
CA TRP A 172 23.22 -4.68 -37.16
C TRP A 172 24.42 -5.26 -37.92
N GLN A 173 25.04 -6.32 -37.40
CA GLN A 173 26.14 -7.02 -38.05
C GLN A 173 25.75 -7.56 -39.43
N TYR A 174 24.53 -8.07 -39.58
CA TYR A 174 24.03 -8.48 -40.88
C TYR A 174 23.94 -7.29 -41.85
N ALA A 175 23.41 -6.16 -41.42
CA ALA A 175 23.28 -4.97 -42.25
C ALA A 175 24.67 -4.46 -42.71
N GLU A 176 25.65 -4.39 -41.82
CA GLU A 176 27.06 -4.00 -42.16
C GLU A 176 27.70 -4.98 -43.15
N SER A 177 27.45 -6.30 -42.97
CA SER A 177 28.00 -7.31 -43.87
C SER A 177 27.47 -7.21 -45.31
N VAL A 178 26.19 -6.84 -45.46
CA VAL A 178 25.53 -6.72 -46.77
C VAL A 178 25.81 -5.38 -47.45
N THR A 179 25.85 -4.30 -46.67
CA THR A 179 26.11 -2.95 -47.22
C THR A 179 27.60 -2.70 -47.48
N LYS A 180 28.48 -3.49 -46.88
CA LYS A 180 29.96 -3.27 -46.88
C LYS A 180 30.35 -1.87 -46.40
N GLN A 181 29.51 -1.23 -45.60
CA GLN A 181 29.72 0.07 -44.99
C GLN A 181 29.62 -0.06 -43.50
N GLU A 182 30.46 0.65 -42.79
CA GLU A 182 30.38 0.80 -41.35
C GLU A 182 29.20 1.72 -41.03
N LEU A 183 28.16 1.21 -40.32
CA LEU A 183 26.94 1.93 -40.02
C LEU A 183 27.01 2.61 -38.66
N ARG A 184 28.08 2.36 -37.90
CA ARG A 184 28.20 2.86 -36.52
C ARG A 184 29.13 4.06 -36.43
N ASP A 185 28.58 5.17 -35.93
CA ASP A 185 29.36 6.31 -35.46
C ASP A 185 29.81 6.16 -33.98
N SER A 186 29.39 5.12 -33.26
CA SER A 186 29.60 4.96 -31.82
C SER A 186 29.68 3.49 -31.40
N ALA A 187 30.19 3.24 -30.18
CA ALA A 187 30.35 1.93 -29.56
C ALA A 187 29.07 1.06 -29.59
N PRO A 188 29.20 -0.29 -29.54
CA PRO A 188 28.04 -1.21 -29.55
C PRO A 188 27.07 -0.89 -28.44
N ILE A 189 25.76 -1.01 -28.74
CA ILE A 189 24.68 -0.78 -27.75
C ILE A 189 24.71 -1.94 -26.75
N THR A 190 25.13 -1.64 -25.51
CA THR A 190 25.14 -2.61 -24.42
C THR A 190 23.79 -2.66 -23.74
N TYR A 191 23.51 -3.74 -22.98
CA TYR A 191 22.30 -3.89 -22.20
C TYR A 191 22.01 -2.68 -21.30
N GLN A 192 23.04 -2.05 -20.72
CA GLN A 192 22.90 -0.90 -19.82
C GLN A 192 22.49 0.39 -20.53
N ASP A 193 22.78 0.49 -21.83
CA ASP A 193 22.56 1.68 -22.66
C ASP A 193 21.33 1.59 -23.57
N ILE A 194 20.57 0.48 -23.53
CA ILE A 194 19.44 0.25 -24.42
C ILE A 194 18.24 1.07 -23.98
N THR A 195 17.84 2.05 -24.78
CA THR A 195 16.63 2.86 -24.59
C THR A 195 15.74 2.75 -25.81
N PRO A 196 14.41 2.97 -25.66
CA PRO A 196 13.47 2.93 -26.78
C PRO A 196 13.90 3.82 -27.95
N GLU A 197 14.39 5.02 -27.66
CA GLU A 197 14.81 6.02 -28.64
C GLU A 197 16.09 5.57 -29.40
N LYS A 198 17.06 5.00 -28.69
CA LYS A 198 18.27 4.47 -29.29
C LYS A 198 17.97 3.29 -30.24
N VAL A 199 17.08 2.38 -29.79
CA VAL A 199 16.66 1.23 -30.61
C VAL A 199 15.85 1.68 -31.84
N GLU A 200 14.97 2.65 -31.69
CA GLU A 200 14.21 3.21 -32.81
C GLU A 200 15.12 3.85 -33.85
N LYS A 201 16.09 4.66 -33.39
CA LYS A 201 17.10 5.29 -34.26
C LYS A 201 17.98 4.25 -34.99
N ALA A 202 18.47 3.24 -34.26
CA ALA A 202 19.26 2.17 -34.83
C ALA A 202 18.49 1.37 -35.90
N LEU A 203 17.23 1.03 -35.62
CA LEU A 203 16.39 0.30 -36.56
C LEU A 203 16.00 1.13 -37.79
N CYS A 204 15.90 2.47 -37.67
CA CYS A 204 15.76 3.35 -38.82
C CYS A 204 17.00 3.33 -39.72
N GLN A 205 18.18 3.48 -39.14
CA GLN A 205 19.45 3.43 -39.90
C GLN A 205 19.60 2.10 -40.62
N ILE A 206 19.31 0.98 -39.96
CA ILE A 206 19.35 -0.35 -40.56
C ILE A 206 18.34 -0.49 -41.72
N ASP A 207 17.12 -0.04 -41.56
CA ASP A 207 16.07 -0.12 -42.60
C ASP A 207 16.43 0.71 -43.81
N ASP A 208 16.96 1.91 -43.61
CA ASP A 208 17.41 2.80 -44.68
C ASP A 208 18.60 2.18 -45.42
N ALA A 209 19.59 1.62 -44.75
CA ALA A 209 20.73 0.95 -45.33
C ALA A 209 20.33 -0.29 -46.15
N LEU A 210 19.42 -1.09 -45.66
CA LEU A 210 18.95 -2.30 -46.35
C LEU A 210 18.01 -2.02 -47.54
N ASN A 211 17.37 -0.85 -47.58
CA ASN A 211 16.50 -0.49 -48.72
C ASN A 211 17.29 -0.22 -50.01
N GLY A 212 18.58 0.19 -49.91
CA GLY A 212 19.47 0.46 -51.04
C GLY A 212 20.19 -0.77 -51.63
N VAL A 213 20.05 -1.95 -51.00
CA VAL A 213 20.86 -3.15 -51.34
C VAL A 213 19.95 -4.37 -51.51
N ASP A 214 20.40 -5.34 -52.31
CA ASP A 214 19.72 -6.64 -52.48
C ASP A 214 19.95 -7.55 -51.26
N ALA A 215 19.19 -7.25 -50.18
CA ALA A 215 19.27 -7.97 -48.92
C ALA A 215 18.09 -8.99 -48.78
N ASP A 216 18.30 -10.06 -48.02
CA ASP A 216 17.30 -11.10 -47.80
C ASP A 216 15.92 -10.53 -47.42
N ARG A 217 14.92 -10.93 -48.18
CA ARG A 217 13.48 -10.52 -48.01
C ARG A 217 13.00 -10.83 -46.59
N LYS A 218 13.44 -11.95 -46.00
CA LYS A 218 13.06 -12.33 -44.61
C LYS A 218 13.63 -11.38 -43.59
N MET A 219 14.87 -10.94 -43.78
CA MET A 219 15.53 -10.00 -42.87
C MET A 219 14.91 -8.61 -42.98
N LYS A 220 14.64 -8.09 -44.17
CA LYS A 220 13.89 -6.84 -44.36
C LYS A 220 12.52 -6.88 -43.66
N ALA A 221 11.78 -7.99 -43.78
CA ALA A 221 10.49 -8.18 -43.09
C ALA A 221 10.63 -8.24 -41.55
N LYS A 222 11.74 -8.88 -41.05
CA LYS A 222 12.07 -8.91 -39.63
C LYS A 222 12.32 -7.50 -39.10
N VAL A 223 13.15 -6.71 -39.75
CA VAL A 223 13.49 -5.32 -39.37
C VAL A 223 12.22 -4.46 -39.27
N ARG A 224 11.36 -4.50 -40.31
CA ARG A 224 10.11 -3.73 -40.33
C ARG A 224 9.17 -4.11 -39.19
N ARG A 225 9.10 -5.41 -38.83
CA ARG A 225 8.28 -5.89 -37.72
C ARG A 225 8.82 -5.42 -36.37
N VAL A 226 10.12 -5.58 -36.12
CA VAL A 226 10.74 -5.23 -34.82
C VAL A 226 10.80 -3.72 -34.61
N ARG A 227 10.94 -2.93 -35.67
CA ARG A 227 10.87 -1.46 -35.63
C ARG A 227 9.56 -0.95 -35.00
N LYS A 228 8.44 -1.63 -35.24
CA LYS A 228 7.15 -1.28 -34.63
C LYS A 228 6.99 -1.80 -33.21
N SER A 229 7.53 -2.99 -32.92
CA SER A 229 7.22 -3.69 -31.68
C SER A 229 8.23 -3.44 -30.54
N TRP A 230 9.53 -3.31 -30.84
CA TRP A 230 10.55 -3.21 -29.79
C TRP A 230 10.52 -1.90 -29.00
N PRO A 231 10.36 -0.72 -29.60
CA PRO A 231 10.26 0.52 -28.83
C PRO A 231 9.10 0.51 -27.86
N GLU A 232 7.92 0.01 -28.25
CA GLU A 232 6.77 -0.11 -27.36
C GLU A 232 7.01 -1.11 -26.23
N GLN A 233 7.65 -2.25 -26.53
CA GLN A 233 8.02 -3.24 -25.51
C GLN A 233 9.01 -2.67 -24.50
N LEU A 234 10.02 -1.93 -24.95
CA LEU A 234 11.00 -1.30 -24.07
C LEU A 234 10.35 -0.24 -23.18
N ARG A 235 9.48 0.63 -23.70
CA ARG A 235 8.71 1.59 -22.88
C ARG A 235 7.87 0.88 -21.81
N LYS A 236 7.27 -0.26 -22.17
CA LYS A 236 6.55 -1.09 -21.20
C LYS A 236 7.49 -1.67 -20.14
N TYR A 237 8.67 -2.15 -20.51
CA TYR A 237 9.64 -2.69 -19.55
C TYR A 237 10.22 -1.61 -18.64
N GLU A 238 10.44 -0.40 -19.13
CA GLU A 238 10.82 0.76 -18.32
C GLU A 238 9.75 1.11 -17.29
N SER A 239 8.48 1.16 -17.72
CA SER A 239 7.37 1.42 -16.78
C SER A 239 7.24 0.32 -15.73
N GLN A 240 7.44 -0.94 -16.11
CA GLN A 240 7.44 -2.07 -15.18
C GLN A 240 8.65 -2.04 -14.23
N GLY A 241 9.80 -1.59 -14.71
CA GLY A 241 11.01 -1.39 -13.90
C GLY A 241 10.80 -0.32 -12.82
N LYS A 242 10.13 0.78 -13.16
CA LYS A 242 9.77 1.84 -12.20
C LYS A 242 8.83 1.33 -11.10
N ILE A 243 7.86 0.46 -11.45
CA ILE A 243 6.95 -0.15 -10.48
C ILE A 243 7.70 -1.14 -9.58
N LEU A 244 8.66 -1.89 -10.12
CA LEU A 244 9.46 -2.84 -9.35
C LEU A 244 10.26 -2.16 -8.23
N ASP A 245 10.86 -1.01 -8.49
CA ASP A 245 11.61 -0.23 -7.51
C ASP A 245 12.57 -1.10 -6.66
N GLY A 246 13.41 -1.89 -7.33
CA GLY A 246 14.35 -2.82 -6.71
C GLY A 246 13.76 -4.13 -6.17
N ARG A 247 12.46 -4.33 -6.22
CA ARG A 247 11.79 -5.59 -5.83
C ARG A 247 11.96 -6.67 -6.90
N ASN A 248 11.89 -7.93 -6.48
CA ASN A 248 11.99 -9.07 -7.40
C ASN A 248 10.74 -9.27 -8.27
N SER A 249 9.59 -8.84 -7.78
CA SER A 249 8.29 -9.05 -8.44
C SER A 249 7.22 -8.11 -7.93
N TYR A 250 6.15 -7.97 -8.69
CA TYR A 250 4.91 -7.33 -8.23
C TYR A 250 3.67 -7.98 -8.88
N SER A 251 2.50 -7.79 -8.26
CA SER A 251 1.22 -8.20 -8.83
C SER A 251 0.67 -7.11 -9.75
N LYS A 252 0.08 -7.49 -10.90
CA LYS A 252 -0.55 -6.51 -11.81
C LYS A 252 -1.85 -5.92 -11.26
N THR A 253 -2.50 -6.60 -10.34
CA THR A 253 -3.76 -6.16 -9.71
C THR A 253 -3.50 -5.33 -8.45
N ASP A 254 -2.33 -5.51 -7.82
CA ASP A 254 -1.85 -4.72 -6.68
C ASP A 254 -0.35 -4.49 -6.87
N ASN A 255 0.01 -3.35 -7.41
CA ASN A 255 1.39 -3.02 -7.77
C ASN A 255 2.33 -2.90 -6.55
N ASP A 256 1.77 -2.72 -5.37
CA ASP A 256 2.54 -2.62 -4.12
C ASP A 256 2.81 -3.99 -3.50
N ALA A 257 2.01 -5.02 -3.83
CA ALA A 257 2.21 -6.37 -3.32
C ALA A 257 3.37 -7.08 -4.03
N THR A 258 4.25 -7.69 -3.24
CA THR A 258 5.37 -8.50 -3.73
C THR A 258 5.07 -9.99 -3.55
N PHE A 259 5.49 -10.82 -4.51
CA PHE A 259 5.31 -12.28 -4.40
C PHE A 259 6.28 -12.86 -3.38
N MET A 260 5.73 -13.47 -2.35
CA MET A 260 6.49 -14.07 -1.24
C MET A 260 5.87 -15.39 -0.78
N ARG A 261 6.69 -16.22 -0.14
CA ARG A 261 6.21 -17.46 0.49
C ARG A 261 5.54 -17.10 1.81
N MET A 262 4.28 -17.51 2.01
CA MET A 262 3.54 -17.29 3.26
C MET A 262 4.05 -18.22 4.37
N LYS A 263 3.98 -17.79 5.64
CA LYS A 263 4.30 -18.62 6.81
C LYS A 263 3.33 -19.81 6.89
N GLU A 264 2.05 -19.58 6.67
CA GLU A 264 0.99 -20.58 6.66
C GLU A 264 0.76 -21.10 5.24
N ASP A 265 1.59 -22.04 4.81
CA ASP A 265 1.37 -22.77 3.57
C ASP A 265 0.71 -24.13 3.91
N HIS A 266 -0.62 -24.12 4.05
CA HIS A 266 -1.40 -25.32 4.38
C HIS A 266 -1.20 -26.46 3.37
N MET A 267 -0.91 -26.13 2.11
CA MET A 267 -0.67 -27.11 1.05
C MET A 267 0.79 -27.57 0.99
N ARG A 268 1.70 -26.94 1.72
CA ARG A 268 3.16 -27.21 1.73
C ARG A 268 3.79 -27.30 0.34
N ASN A 269 3.21 -26.62 -0.64
CA ASN A 269 3.66 -26.64 -2.04
C ASN A 269 4.66 -25.52 -2.36
N GLY A 270 4.98 -24.66 -1.40
CA GLY A 270 5.89 -23.54 -1.55
C GLY A 270 5.42 -22.46 -2.52
N GLN A 271 4.11 -22.40 -2.80
CA GLN A 271 3.55 -21.44 -3.73
C GLN A 271 3.78 -20.01 -3.25
N LEU A 272 4.27 -19.17 -4.17
CA LEU A 272 4.40 -17.75 -3.94
C LEU A 272 3.04 -17.08 -4.10
N LYS A 273 2.71 -16.19 -3.14
CA LYS A 273 1.50 -15.37 -3.18
C LYS A 273 1.85 -13.89 -3.08
N PRO A 274 1.04 -13.02 -3.72
CA PRO A 274 1.22 -11.58 -3.55
C PRO A 274 0.92 -11.21 -2.09
N GLY A 275 1.76 -10.39 -1.49
CA GLY A 275 1.59 -10.04 -0.08
C GLY A 275 2.52 -8.95 0.40
N TYR A 276 2.39 -8.68 1.68
CA TYR A 276 3.13 -7.69 2.46
C TYR A 276 3.79 -8.35 3.65
N ASN A 277 4.84 -7.75 4.16
CA ASN A 277 5.55 -8.17 5.36
C ASN A 277 5.40 -7.08 6.45
N PRO A 278 4.30 -7.05 7.22
CA PRO A 278 4.20 -6.19 8.39
C PRO A 278 5.15 -6.66 9.49
N GLN A 279 5.85 -5.69 10.09
CA GLN A 279 6.67 -5.85 11.29
C GLN A 279 5.95 -5.16 12.45
N ILE A 280 5.86 -5.81 13.60
CA ILE A 280 5.18 -5.32 14.78
C ILE A 280 6.11 -5.43 15.98
N SER A 281 6.30 -4.32 16.71
CA SER A 281 6.98 -4.32 18.00
C SER A 281 5.96 -4.24 19.13
N THR A 282 6.14 -5.07 20.15
CA THR A 282 5.24 -5.15 21.30
C THR A 282 6.00 -5.08 22.63
N ASN A 283 5.32 -4.57 23.67
CA ASN A 283 5.72 -4.66 25.06
C ASN A 283 4.47 -4.97 25.89
N ARG A 284 4.53 -5.99 26.76
CA ARG A 284 3.39 -6.40 27.60
C ARG A 284 2.06 -6.53 26.84
N GLN A 285 2.07 -7.10 25.65
CA GLN A 285 0.92 -7.27 24.74
C GLN A 285 0.40 -5.99 24.07
N PHE A 286 0.97 -4.82 24.36
CA PHE A 286 0.65 -3.59 23.64
C PHE A 286 1.55 -3.42 22.42
N ILE A 287 0.97 -2.97 21.32
CA ILE A 287 1.74 -2.65 20.09
C ILE A 287 2.40 -1.28 20.29
N LEU A 288 3.73 -1.24 20.19
CA LEU A 288 4.52 -0.01 20.26
C LEU A 288 4.83 0.59 18.91
N ASN A 289 5.08 -0.27 17.91
CA ASN A 289 5.43 0.13 16.56
C ASN A 289 4.90 -0.85 15.54
N TYR A 290 4.58 -0.35 14.37
CA TYR A 290 4.23 -1.17 13.21
C TYR A 290 4.76 -0.54 11.93
N THR A 291 5.21 -1.38 11.01
CA THR A 291 5.61 -0.99 9.65
C THR A 291 5.16 -2.05 8.68
N ILE A 292 4.89 -1.66 7.44
CA ILE A 292 4.49 -2.58 6.37
C ILE A 292 5.55 -2.49 5.28
N HIS A 293 6.14 -3.64 4.95
CA HIS A 293 7.21 -3.75 3.99
C HIS A 293 6.78 -4.60 2.79
N GLN A 294 7.35 -4.27 1.65
CA GLN A 294 7.18 -5.02 0.40
C GLN A 294 8.26 -6.11 0.24
N CYS A 295 9.21 -6.18 1.16
CA CYS A 295 10.32 -7.11 1.14
C CYS A 295 9.98 -8.36 1.95
N ALA A 296 10.26 -9.55 1.40
CA ALA A 296 9.91 -10.82 2.05
C ALA A 296 10.83 -11.19 3.22
N GLY A 297 12.04 -10.61 3.30
CA GLY A 297 13.05 -10.93 4.31
C GLY A 297 12.94 -10.05 5.54
N ASP A 298 12.84 -10.67 6.73
CA ASP A 298 12.71 -9.90 8.00
C ASP A 298 14.02 -9.19 8.36
N THR A 299 15.17 -9.78 8.07
CA THR A 299 16.48 -9.19 8.33
C THR A 299 16.68 -7.82 7.64
N SER A 300 16.19 -7.69 6.41
CA SER A 300 16.30 -6.45 5.63
C SER A 300 15.29 -5.38 6.06
N THR A 301 14.18 -5.78 6.67
CA THR A 301 13.10 -4.87 7.10
C THR A 301 13.30 -4.36 8.52
N TYR A 302 14.02 -5.11 9.36
CA TYR A 302 14.24 -4.77 10.76
C TYR A 302 14.92 -3.40 10.99
N PRO A 303 15.99 -3.02 10.29
CA PRO A 303 16.58 -1.68 10.45
C PRO A 303 15.58 -0.56 10.17
N LEU A 304 14.82 -0.66 9.05
CA LEU A 304 13.80 0.32 8.67
C LEU A 304 12.67 0.40 9.72
N HIS A 305 12.34 -0.74 10.33
CA HIS A 305 11.34 -0.80 11.39
C HIS A 305 11.85 -0.09 12.67
N MET A 306 13.12 -0.26 13.02
CA MET A 306 13.74 0.42 14.15
C MET A 306 13.92 1.93 13.89
N ASP A 307 14.26 2.34 12.67
CA ASP A 307 14.33 3.76 12.30
C ASP A 307 12.95 4.43 12.42
N ASN A 308 11.88 3.71 12.06
CA ASN A 308 10.52 4.20 12.28
C ASN A 308 10.21 4.34 13.79
N PHE A 309 10.64 3.39 14.63
CA PHE A 309 10.49 3.47 16.08
C PHE A 309 11.21 4.70 16.61
N HIS A 310 12.48 4.91 16.24
CA HIS A 310 13.26 6.08 16.62
C HIS A 310 12.58 7.39 16.17
N SER A 311 12.06 7.44 14.97
CA SER A 311 11.34 8.61 14.45
C SER A 311 10.09 8.98 15.27
N LEU A 312 9.40 7.99 15.86
CA LEU A 312 8.19 8.19 16.65
C LEU A 312 8.49 8.59 18.10
N TYR A 313 9.56 8.05 18.70
CA TYR A 313 9.83 8.16 20.14
C TYR A 313 11.13 8.88 20.47
N GLY A 314 11.99 9.19 19.49
CA GLY A 314 13.28 9.86 19.69
C GLY A 314 14.36 8.97 20.27
N ARG A 315 14.12 7.65 20.40
CA ARG A 315 15.05 6.66 20.97
C ARG A 315 14.82 5.27 20.36
N TYR A 316 15.79 4.41 20.48
CA TYR A 316 15.62 2.96 20.24
C TYR A 316 15.15 2.26 21.52
N PRO A 317 14.52 1.08 21.41
CA PRO A 317 14.12 0.28 22.56
C PRO A 317 15.31 -0.32 23.31
#